data_379720780e67015f233ed66de0d16da9
#
_entry.id   379720780e67015f233ed66de0d16da9
#
_cell.length_a   1.000
_cell.length_b   1.000
_cell.length_c   1.000
_cell.angle_alpha   90.00
_cell.angle_beta   90.00
_cell.angle_gamma   90.00
#
_symmetry.space_group_name_H-M   'P 1'
#
loop_
_entity.id
_entity.type
_entity.pdbx_description
1 polymer ?
#
loop_
_entity_poly.entity_id
_entity_poly.type
_entity_poly.pdbx_seq_one_letter_code
_entity_poly.pdbx_strand_id
1 'polypeptide(L)'
;MSEYLDTFFESPLSGSKQSGAISVEDYTEKRRWGLRGKEAACVLREQGWEVPDRPNRLINTENNTLVMALSQREFWFLDPCNDATLPLLADDAFKKGAYPLFCQHSHAWLVIRGEQKALMMAKLCGVDLSPDTFHTGDVAQTQIALINCIIARHNLGEDDVFSLLLDQSYAEYAHEALLDARLEFL
;
A
#
# COMPACT_ATOMS: atom_id res chain seq x y z
N MET A 1 -17.64 -2.14 -17.76
CA MET A 1 -16.44 -2.99 -17.52
C MET A 1 -16.02 -3.02 -16.04
N SER A 2 -16.70 -2.32 -15.13
CA SER A 2 -16.41 -2.31 -13.70
C SER A 2 -17.06 -3.46 -12.90
N GLU A 3 -18.12 -4.07 -13.38
CA GLU A 3 -18.85 -5.13 -12.66
C GLU A 3 -18.19 -6.52 -12.68
N TYR A 4 -17.24 -6.75 -13.58
CA TYR A 4 -16.55 -8.05 -13.69
C TYR A 4 -15.35 -8.23 -12.76
N LEU A 5 -14.85 -7.17 -12.13
CA LEU A 5 -13.64 -7.23 -11.29
C LEU A 5 -13.94 -7.48 -9.80
N ASP A 6 -15.18 -7.24 -9.35
CA ASP A 6 -15.54 -7.32 -7.93
C ASP A 6 -16.02 -8.72 -7.47
N THR A 7 -16.24 -9.66 -8.39
CA THR A 7 -17.06 -10.83 -8.07
C THR A 7 -16.33 -12.05 -7.52
N PHE A 8 -14.98 -12.11 -7.51
CA PHE A 8 -14.25 -13.33 -7.11
C PHE A 8 -12.86 -13.08 -6.47
N PHE A 9 -12.61 -11.91 -5.90
CA PHE A 9 -11.35 -11.68 -5.24
C PHE A 9 -11.48 -11.91 -3.74
N GLU A 10 -10.85 -12.98 -3.25
CA GLU A 10 -10.72 -13.27 -1.83
C GLU A 10 -9.26 -13.14 -1.41
N SER A 11 -9.03 -12.60 -0.22
CA SER A 11 -7.70 -12.56 0.37
C SER A 11 -7.20 -13.97 0.71
N PRO A 12 -5.93 -14.30 0.43
CA PRO A 12 -5.32 -15.53 0.94
C PRO A 12 -5.38 -15.65 2.47
N LEU A 13 -5.50 -14.53 3.17
CA LEU A 13 -5.55 -14.45 4.62
C LEU A 13 -6.98 -14.41 5.18
N SER A 14 -7.99 -14.46 4.30
CA SER A 14 -9.41 -14.45 4.68
C SER A 14 -9.79 -13.29 5.60
N GLY A 15 -9.20 -12.10 5.40
CA GLY A 15 -9.46 -10.90 6.22
C GLY A 15 -8.94 -11.03 7.66
N SER A 16 -7.85 -11.75 7.89
CA SER A 16 -7.31 -11.99 9.23
C SER A 16 -6.99 -10.68 9.96
N LYS A 17 -7.28 -10.67 11.26
CA LYS A 17 -6.94 -9.58 12.16
C LYS A 17 -6.39 -10.13 13.46
N GLN A 18 -5.14 -9.79 13.76
CA GLN A 18 -4.49 -10.13 15.01
C GLN A 18 -4.34 -8.87 15.86
N SER A 19 -5.08 -8.79 16.96
CA SER A 19 -5.10 -7.65 17.88
C SER A 19 -4.12 -7.85 19.04
N GLY A 20 -3.59 -6.74 19.58
CA GLY A 20 -2.64 -6.71 20.68
C GLY A 20 -1.96 -5.35 20.74
N ALA A 21 -0.87 -5.23 21.50
CA ALA A 21 -0.05 -4.01 21.55
C ALA A 21 0.47 -3.63 20.14
N ILE A 22 0.73 -4.64 19.30
CA ILE A 22 0.91 -4.47 17.88
C ILE A 22 -0.19 -5.30 17.18
N SER A 23 -0.95 -4.71 16.26
CA SER A 23 -1.91 -5.43 15.43
C SER A 23 -1.39 -5.60 14.01
N VAL A 24 -1.73 -6.74 13.41
CA VAL A 24 -1.53 -7.03 11.98
C VAL A 24 -2.89 -7.32 11.37
N GLU A 25 -3.29 -6.52 10.40
CA GLU A 25 -4.61 -6.56 9.78
C GLU A 25 -4.49 -6.78 8.28
N ASP A 26 -5.32 -7.65 7.74
CA ASP A 26 -5.40 -7.92 6.30
C ASP A 26 -6.33 -6.90 5.62
N TYR A 27 -5.75 -6.07 4.76
CA TYR A 27 -6.44 -5.11 3.90
C TYR A 27 -6.43 -5.53 2.43
N THR A 28 -6.10 -6.80 2.14
CA THR A 28 -5.91 -7.29 0.76
C THR A 28 -7.17 -7.13 -0.10
N GLU A 29 -8.37 -7.22 0.48
CA GLU A 29 -9.63 -6.99 -0.24
C GLU A 29 -9.98 -5.51 -0.44
N LYS A 30 -9.22 -4.59 0.20
CA LYS A 30 -9.43 -3.16 -0.01
C LYS A 30 -8.97 -2.75 -1.41
N ARG A 31 -9.71 -1.82 -2.02
CA ARG A 31 -9.49 -1.43 -3.42
C ARG A 31 -8.13 -0.78 -3.61
N ARG A 32 -7.48 -1.19 -4.67
CA ARG A 32 -6.20 -0.65 -5.12
C ARG A 32 -6.18 -0.53 -6.64
N TRP A 33 -5.48 0.47 -7.09
CA TRP A 33 -5.32 0.72 -8.50
C TRP A 33 -3.97 1.40 -8.74
N GLY A 34 -3.42 1.27 -9.93
CA GLY A 34 -2.17 1.92 -10.27
C GLY A 34 -2.13 2.41 -11.70
N LEU A 35 -1.22 3.34 -11.95
CA LEU A 35 -0.92 3.87 -13.27
C LEU A 35 0.58 3.94 -13.47
N ARG A 36 1.06 3.46 -14.63
CA ARG A 36 2.46 3.50 -15.00
C ARG A 36 2.62 4.05 -16.41
N GLY A 37 3.66 4.86 -16.63
CA GLY A 37 4.00 5.35 -17.95
C GLY A 37 4.68 6.71 -17.91
N LYS A 38 5.21 7.12 -19.05
CA LYS A 38 5.95 8.38 -19.17
C LYS A 38 5.07 9.59 -18.80
N GLU A 39 3.81 9.56 -19.18
CA GLU A 39 2.84 10.64 -18.99
C GLU A 39 1.89 10.38 -17.82
N ALA A 40 2.15 9.35 -16.98
CA ALA A 40 1.23 8.97 -15.89
C ALA A 40 0.92 10.13 -14.95
N ALA A 41 1.93 10.87 -14.50
CA ALA A 41 1.73 12.02 -13.62
C ALA A 41 0.91 13.16 -14.29
N CYS A 42 1.12 13.39 -15.59
CA CYS A 42 0.38 14.40 -16.35
C CYS A 42 -1.10 14.02 -16.45
N VAL A 43 -1.38 12.77 -16.85
CA VAL A 43 -2.73 12.22 -16.97
C VAL A 43 -3.49 12.32 -15.65
N LEU A 44 -2.84 11.99 -14.53
CA LEU A 44 -3.47 12.07 -13.19
C LEU A 44 -3.80 13.51 -12.81
N ARG A 45 -2.88 14.45 -13.01
CA ARG A 45 -3.12 15.87 -12.73
C ARG A 45 -4.21 16.48 -13.60
N GLU A 46 -4.29 16.10 -14.89
CA GLU A 46 -5.38 16.51 -15.79
C GLU A 46 -6.76 16.03 -15.31
N GLN A 47 -6.80 14.91 -14.59
CA GLN A 47 -8.02 14.38 -13.96
C GLN A 47 -8.30 14.98 -12.55
N GLY A 48 -7.48 15.94 -12.13
CA GLY A 48 -7.63 16.60 -10.83
C GLY A 48 -7.02 15.86 -9.64
N TRP A 49 -6.23 14.80 -9.89
CA TRP A 49 -5.53 14.11 -8.81
C TRP A 49 -4.29 14.84 -8.37
N GLU A 50 -4.16 15.01 -7.07
CA GLU A 50 -2.89 15.36 -6.46
C GLU A 50 -1.98 14.12 -6.45
N VAL A 51 -0.74 14.30 -6.88
CA VAL A 51 0.27 13.23 -6.88
C VAL A 51 1.53 13.71 -6.17
N PRO A 52 2.24 12.82 -5.45
CA PRO A 52 3.51 13.17 -4.82
C PRO A 52 4.49 13.79 -5.83
N ASP A 53 5.28 14.75 -5.37
CA ASP A 53 6.24 15.52 -6.18
C ASP A 53 7.53 14.73 -6.51
N ARG A 54 7.79 13.69 -5.75
CA ARG A 54 8.98 12.84 -5.88
C ARG A 54 8.69 11.37 -5.58
N PRO A 55 9.53 10.45 -6.09
CA PRO A 55 9.44 9.03 -5.75
C PRO A 55 9.58 8.74 -4.26
N ASN A 56 9.06 7.58 -3.88
CA ASN A 56 9.08 7.09 -2.50
C ASN A 56 8.36 8.02 -1.51
N ARG A 57 7.27 8.61 -1.98
CA ARG A 57 6.37 9.44 -1.17
C ARG A 57 4.94 9.00 -1.33
N LEU A 58 4.20 9.20 -0.26
CA LEU A 58 2.76 8.98 -0.18
C LEU A 58 2.10 10.26 0.35
N ILE A 59 0.96 10.62 -0.23
CA ILE A 59 0.06 11.66 0.27
C ILE A 59 -1.31 11.06 0.57
N ASN A 60 -2.00 11.62 1.56
CA ASN A 60 -3.40 11.33 1.83
C ASN A 60 -4.25 12.43 1.22
N THR A 61 -5.18 12.08 0.34
CA THR A 61 -6.12 13.04 -0.27
C THR A 61 -7.26 13.36 0.70
N GLU A 62 -8.00 14.43 0.42
CA GLU A 62 -9.19 14.83 1.21
C GLU A 62 -10.23 13.71 1.32
N ASN A 63 -10.29 12.80 0.35
CA ASN A 63 -11.22 11.67 0.31
C ASN A 63 -10.63 10.39 0.95
N ASN A 64 -9.59 10.51 1.80
CA ASN A 64 -8.91 9.37 2.43
C ASN A 64 -8.30 8.34 1.46
N THR A 65 -8.15 8.69 0.19
CA THR A 65 -7.39 7.89 -0.77
C THR A 65 -5.91 8.18 -0.57
N LEU A 66 -5.11 7.14 -0.43
CA LEU A 66 -3.67 7.25 -0.34
C LEU A 66 -3.10 7.18 -1.77
N VAL A 67 -2.31 8.19 -2.14
CA VAL A 67 -1.63 8.24 -3.44
C VAL A 67 -0.14 8.10 -3.22
N MET A 68 0.45 7.07 -3.78
CA MET A 68 1.85 6.71 -3.59
C MET A 68 2.62 6.79 -4.90
N ALA A 69 3.75 7.50 -4.92
CA ALA A 69 4.68 7.51 -6.04
C ALA A 69 5.82 6.52 -5.79
N LEU A 70 5.84 5.40 -6.50
CA LEU A 70 6.93 4.41 -6.44
C LEU A 70 8.12 4.83 -7.30
N SER A 71 7.85 5.54 -8.39
CA SER A 71 8.86 6.16 -9.25
C SER A 71 8.30 7.45 -9.85
N GLN A 72 9.09 8.13 -10.69
CA GLN A 72 8.59 9.28 -11.46
C GLN A 72 7.50 8.90 -12.48
N ARG A 73 7.29 7.61 -12.72
CA ARG A 73 6.41 7.06 -13.75
C ARG A 73 5.42 6.04 -13.25
N GLU A 74 5.35 5.80 -11.94
CA GLU A 74 4.49 4.78 -11.35
C GLU A 74 3.83 5.30 -10.09
N PHE A 75 2.50 5.29 -10.09
CA PHE A 75 1.65 5.77 -9.01
C PHE A 75 0.63 4.71 -8.64
N TRP A 76 0.46 4.49 -7.33
CA TRP A 76 -0.54 3.59 -6.79
C TRP A 76 -1.53 4.35 -5.94
N PHE A 77 -2.78 3.92 -6.01
CA PHE A 77 -3.91 4.43 -5.25
C PHE A 77 -4.40 3.33 -4.33
N LEU A 78 -4.49 3.63 -3.05
CA LEU A 78 -4.99 2.71 -2.03
C LEU A 78 -6.24 3.34 -1.41
N ASP A 79 -7.33 2.57 -1.35
CA ASP A 79 -8.60 3.00 -0.79
C ASP A 79 -8.94 2.14 0.45
N PRO A 80 -8.49 2.54 1.64
CA PRO A 80 -8.69 1.75 2.86
C PRO A 80 -10.16 1.68 3.29
N CYS A 81 -11.00 2.62 2.84
CA CYS A 81 -12.42 2.67 3.19
C CYS A 81 -13.34 1.97 2.19
N ASN A 82 -12.84 1.69 0.97
CA ASN A 82 -13.62 1.20 -0.18
C ASN A 82 -14.72 2.17 -0.66
N ASP A 83 -14.58 3.45 -0.41
CA ASP A 83 -15.57 4.49 -0.73
C ASP A 83 -15.08 5.50 -1.78
N ALA A 84 -13.80 5.48 -2.12
CA ALA A 84 -13.25 6.41 -3.08
C ALA A 84 -13.66 6.09 -4.52
N THR A 85 -13.85 7.14 -5.31
CA THR A 85 -13.90 7.03 -6.77
C THR A 85 -12.48 6.99 -7.30
N LEU A 86 -12.00 5.79 -7.64
CA LEU A 86 -10.69 5.62 -8.23
C LEU A 86 -10.63 6.27 -9.63
N PRO A 87 -9.43 6.70 -10.09
CA PRO A 87 -9.30 7.34 -11.38
C PRO A 87 -9.81 6.43 -12.52
N LEU A 88 -10.73 6.95 -13.31
CA LEU A 88 -11.17 6.28 -14.54
C LEU A 88 -10.19 6.68 -15.64
N LEU A 89 -9.46 5.71 -16.18
CA LEU A 89 -8.69 5.95 -17.39
C LEU A 89 -9.63 6.01 -18.58
N ALA A 90 -9.75 7.19 -19.17
CA ALA A 90 -10.31 7.31 -20.51
C ALA A 90 -9.38 6.60 -21.51
N ASP A 91 -9.95 6.10 -22.61
CA ASP A 91 -9.18 5.44 -23.69
C ASP A 91 -7.98 6.29 -24.22
N ASP A 92 -8.05 7.61 -24.03
CA ASP A 92 -6.98 8.53 -24.37
C ASP A 92 -5.71 8.43 -23.49
N ALA A 93 -5.80 7.86 -22.28
CA ALA A 93 -4.63 7.68 -21.43
C ALA A 93 -3.60 6.73 -22.08
N PHE A 94 -4.07 5.67 -22.74
CA PHE A 94 -3.21 4.76 -23.48
C PHE A 94 -2.48 5.46 -24.63
N LYS A 95 -3.16 6.37 -25.35
CA LYS A 95 -2.55 7.17 -26.42
C LYS A 95 -1.47 8.11 -25.90
N LYS A 96 -1.59 8.54 -24.64
CA LYS A 96 -0.60 9.38 -23.95
C LYS A 96 0.54 8.58 -23.32
N GLY A 97 0.57 7.25 -23.44
CA GLY A 97 1.61 6.40 -22.86
C GLY A 97 1.49 6.24 -21.33
N ALA A 98 0.27 6.19 -20.84
CA ALA A 98 -0.07 5.84 -19.47
C ALA A 98 -0.87 4.54 -19.44
N TYR A 99 -0.47 3.57 -18.61
CA TYR A 99 -1.00 2.21 -18.59
C TYR A 99 -1.49 1.84 -17.19
N PRO A 100 -2.70 1.26 -17.04
CA PRO A 100 -3.19 0.80 -15.76
C PRO A 100 -2.37 -0.36 -15.23
N LEU A 101 -2.27 -0.44 -13.90
CA LEU A 101 -1.67 -1.55 -13.16
C LEU A 101 -2.77 -2.23 -12.33
N PHE A 102 -2.87 -3.53 -12.46
CA PHE A 102 -3.84 -4.36 -11.73
C PHE A 102 -3.30 -4.80 -10.36
N CYS A 103 -2.85 -3.83 -9.56
CA CYS A 103 -2.25 -4.10 -8.25
C CYS A 103 -3.24 -4.71 -7.24
N GLN A 104 -4.55 -4.61 -7.49
CA GLN A 104 -5.60 -5.31 -6.71
C GLN A 104 -5.38 -6.83 -6.66
N HIS A 105 -4.93 -7.43 -7.77
CA HIS A 105 -4.79 -8.88 -7.91
C HIS A 105 -3.34 -9.36 -7.82
N SER A 106 -2.36 -8.46 -7.75
CA SER A 106 -0.95 -8.83 -7.73
C SER A 106 -0.32 -8.77 -6.35
N HIS A 107 -0.87 -7.95 -5.44
CA HIS A 107 -0.27 -7.71 -4.13
C HIS A 107 -1.26 -7.96 -3.00
N ALA A 108 -0.79 -8.54 -1.92
CA ALA A 108 -1.43 -8.47 -0.63
C ALA A 108 -1.15 -7.11 0.03
N TRP A 109 -2.07 -6.67 0.87
CA TRP A 109 -1.93 -5.44 1.64
C TRP A 109 -2.15 -5.73 3.12
N LEU A 110 -1.09 -5.62 3.91
CA LEU A 110 -1.12 -5.78 5.36
C LEU A 110 -0.94 -4.41 6.03
N VAL A 111 -1.68 -4.17 7.10
CA VAL A 111 -1.58 -2.93 7.90
C VAL A 111 -1.10 -3.29 9.30
N ILE A 112 -0.05 -2.61 9.75
CA ILE A 112 0.54 -2.79 11.08
C ILE A 112 0.29 -1.53 11.92
N ARG A 113 -0.30 -1.72 13.11
CA ARG A 113 -0.56 -0.69 14.11
C ARG A 113 0.20 -0.99 15.40
N GLY A 114 0.41 0.02 16.21
CA GLY A 114 1.03 -0.06 17.52
C GLY A 114 2.29 0.79 17.65
N GLU A 115 2.57 1.25 18.86
CA GLU A 115 3.70 2.15 19.12
C GLU A 115 5.05 1.50 18.80
N GLN A 116 5.17 0.21 19.08
CA GLN A 116 6.43 -0.54 18.90
C GLN A 116 6.55 -1.21 17.52
N LYS A 117 5.69 -0.88 16.54
CA LYS A 117 5.72 -1.46 15.19
C LYS A 117 7.09 -1.35 14.50
N ALA A 118 7.78 -0.21 14.67
CA ALA A 118 9.12 -0.03 14.08
C ALA A 118 10.17 -0.97 14.69
N LEU A 119 10.10 -1.19 16.02
CA LEU A 119 11.00 -2.15 16.70
C LEU A 119 10.72 -3.59 16.25
N MET A 120 9.45 -3.96 16.12
CA MET A 120 9.08 -5.27 15.57
C MET A 120 9.61 -5.43 14.13
N MET A 121 9.42 -4.43 13.28
CA MET A 121 9.85 -4.47 11.89
C MET A 121 11.38 -4.51 11.73
N ALA A 122 12.16 -3.99 12.68
CA ALA A 122 13.62 -4.08 12.68
C ALA A 122 14.14 -5.53 12.69
N LYS A 123 13.32 -6.50 13.10
CA LYS A 123 13.66 -7.94 13.05
C LYS A 123 13.53 -8.51 11.64
N LEU A 124 12.72 -7.90 10.78
CA LEU A 124 12.32 -8.42 9.47
C LEU A 124 12.84 -7.59 8.30
N CYS A 125 13.16 -6.31 8.55
CA CYS A 125 13.49 -5.33 7.52
C CYS A 125 14.83 -4.67 7.81
N GLY A 126 15.68 -4.54 6.78
CA GLY A 126 16.98 -3.88 6.91
C GLY A 126 16.92 -2.34 6.80
N VAL A 127 15.74 -1.77 6.54
CA VAL A 127 15.55 -0.31 6.52
C VAL A 127 15.20 0.16 7.93
N ASP A 128 15.81 1.26 8.37
CA ASP A 128 15.43 1.93 9.61
C ASP A 128 14.06 2.61 9.46
N LEU A 129 13.03 2.00 10.07
CA LEU A 129 11.66 2.47 10.08
C LEU A 129 11.31 3.27 11.34
N SER A 130 12.31 3.66 12.14
CA SER A 130 12.11 4.48 13.33
C SER A 130 11.46 5.84 12.98
N PRO A 131 10.73 6.45 13.92
CA PRO A 131 10.07 7.73 13.69
C PRO A 131 11.02 8.88 13.31
N ASP A 132 12.28 8.79 13.74
CA ASP A 132 13.31 9.81 13.48
C ASP A 132 13.86 9.75 12.04
N THR A 133 13.73 8.60 11.38
CA THR A 133 14.31 8.35 10.04
C THR A 133 13.24 8.17 8.98
N PHE A 134 12.14 7.48 9.30
CA PHE A 134 11.05 7.15 8.40
C PHE A 134 9.77 7.87 8.81
N HIS A 135 9.48 9.00 8.15
CA HIS A 135 8.40 9.91 8.52
C HIS A 135 7.07 9.55 7.87
N THR A 136 5.98 10.08 8.38
CA THR A 136 4.65 9.99 7.74
C THR A 136 4.73 10.52 6.31
N GLY A 137 4.23 9.72 5.36
CA GLY A 137 4.32 9.97 3.92
C GLY A 137 5.58 9.40 3.27
N ASP A 138 6.50 8.78 4.02
CA ASP A 138 7.63 8.07 3.44
C ASP A 138 7.23 6.67 2.95
N VAL A 139 7.88 6.25 1.87
CA VAL A 139 7.73 4.94 1.26
C VAL A 139 9.10 4.31 1.09
N ALA A 140 9.24 3.05 1.47
CA ALA A 140 10.44 2.25 1.22
C ALA A 140 10.10 1.07 0.31
N GLN A 141 10.85 0.91 -0.78
CA GLN A 141 10.83 -0.29 -1.61
C GLN A 141 12.00 -1.17 -1.16
N THR A 142 11.72 -2.23 -0.42
CA THR A 142 12.71 -3.00 0.31
C THR A 142 12.33 -4.48 0.39
N GLN A 143 12.84 -5.18 1.38
CA GLN A 143 12.47 -6.56 1.71
C GLN A 143 12.06 -6.67 3.18
N ILE A 144 11.08 -7.54 3.41
CA ILE A 144 10.72 -8.04 4.75
C ILE A 144 10.82 -9.57 4.72
N ALA A 145 11.43 -10.18 5.74
CA ALA A 145 11.58 -11.63 5.80
C ALA A 145 12.07 -12.23 4.46
N LEU A 146 12.99 -11.55 3.76
CA LEU A 146 13.58 -11.90 2.46
C LEU A 146 12.65 -11.78 1.23
N ILE A 147 11.43 -11.28 1.38
CA ILE A 147 10.51 -11.01 0.27
C ILE A 147 10.44 -9.51 -0.07
N ASN A 148 10.32 -9.21 -1.36
CA ASN A 148 10.16 -7.82 -1.81
C ASN A 148 8.86 -7.24 -1.24
N CYS A 149 8.97 -6.05 -0.68
CA CYS A 149 7.87 -5.36 -0.03
C CYS A 149 7.97 -3.84 -0.25
N ILE A 150 6.83 -3.21 -0.44
CA ILE A 150 6.68 -1.77 -0.37
C ILE A 150 6.13 -1.46 1.02
N ILE A 151 6.82 -0.62 1.79
CA ILE A 151 6.39 -0.17 3.11
C ILE A 151 6.08 1.31 3.01
N ALA A 152 4.87 1.71 3.43
CA ALA A 152 4.46 3.10 3.48
C ALA A 152 4.04 3.46 4.91
N ARG A 153 4.55 4.58 5.45
CA ARG A 153 4.09 5.14 6.72
C ARG A 153 3.06 6.22 6.48
N HIS A 154 1.88 6.07 7.07
CA HIS A 154 0.79 7.03 6.91
C HIS A 154 -0.18 6.97 8.09
N ASN A 155 -1.16 7.87 8.10
CA ASN A 155 -2.24 7.84 9.07
C ASN A 155 -3.48 7.14 8.49
N LEU A 156 -4.13 6.31 9.30
CA LEU A 156 -5.48 5.80 9.09
C LEU A 156 -6.37 6.31 10.24
N GLY A 157 -7.14 7.36 9.96
CA GLY A 157 -7.75 8.15 11.02
C GLY A 157 -6.67 8.82 11.88
N GLU A 158 -6.70 8.58 13.19
CA GLU A 158 -5.70 9.10 14.14
C GLU A 158 -4.49 8.17 14.30
N ASP A 159 -4.55 6.94 13.80
CA ASP A 159 -3.50 5.94 13.97
C ASP A 159 -2.37 6.13 12.96
N ASP A 160 -1.14 6.23 13.45
CA ASP A 160 0.08 6.11 12.65
C ASP A 160 0.35 4.63 12.35
N VAL A 161 0.38 4.26 11.08
CA VAL A 161 0.46 2.87 10.63
C VAL A 161 1.55 2.63 9.60
N PHE A 162 1.95 1.38 9.44
CA PHE A 162 2.65 0.90 8.26
C PHE A 162 1.70 0.10 7.37
N SER A 163 1.61 0.46 6.09
CA SER A 163 1.06 -0.39 5.04
C SER A 163 2.17 -1.15 4.34
N LEU A 164 2.04 -2.46 4.27
CA LEU A 164 2.95 -3.37 3.60
C LEU A 164 2.25 -3.92 2.35
N LEU A 165 2.88 -3.75 1.20
CA LEU A 165 2.39 -4.29 -0.06
C LEU A 165 3.44 -5.24 -0.62
N LEU A 166 3.07 -6.50 -0.79
CA LEU A 166 3.95 -7.57 -1.23
C LEU A 166 3.23 -8.50 -2.21
N ASP A 167 3.97 -9.25 -2.99
CA ASP A 167 3.37 -10.21 -3.92
C ASP A 167 2.40 -11.13 -3.17
N GLN A 168 1.18 -11.27 -3.70
CA GLN A 168 0.09 -11.99 -3.05
C GLN A 168 0.42 -13.44 -2.78
N SER A 169 1.28 -14.07 -3.59
CA SER A 169 1.71 -15.46 -3.39
C SER A 169 2.51 -15.69 -2.11
N TYR A 170 3.05 -14.62 -1.51
CA TYR A 170 3.79 -14.68 -0.24
C TYR A 170 2.97 -14.17 0.96
N ALA A 171 1.66 -13.92 0.80
CA ALA A 171 0.84 -13.31 1.84
C ALA A 171 0.86 -14.11 3.15
N GLU A 172 0.64 -15.43 3.09
CA GLU A 172 0.64 -16.32 4.27
C GLU A 172 2.01 -16.32 4.95
N TYR A 173 3.08 -16.52 4.18
CA TYR A 173 4.44 -16.52 4.72
C TYR A 173 4.79 -15.18 5.41
N ALA A 174 4.48 -14.06 4.78
CA ALA A 174 4.73 -12.73 5.35
C ALA A 174 3.92 -12.51 6.64
N HIS A 175 2.65 -12.92 6.63
CA HIS A 175 1.77 -12.82 7.79
C HIS A 175 2.30 -13.65 8.96
N GLU A 176 2.71 -14.90 8.74
CA GLU A 176 3.30 -15.76 9.76
C GLU A 176 4.60 -15.16 10.33
N ALA A 177 5.48 -14.64 9.47
CA ALA A 177 6.71 -13.98 9.89
C ALA A 177 6.44 -12.73 10.76
N LEU A 178 5.42 -11.94 10.41
CA LEU A 178 4.99 -10.79 11.21
C LEU A 178 4.42 -11.21 12.56
N LEU A 179 3.62 -12.28 12.60
CA LEU A 179 3.07 -12.81 13.86
C LEU A 179 4.16 -13.36 14.77
N ASP A 180 5.14 -14.06 14.23
CA ASP A 180 6.31 -14.53 15.00
C ASP A 180 7.10 -13.35 15.57
N ALA A 181 7.44 -12.37 14.73
CA ALA A 181 8.17 -11.17 15.17
C ALA A 181 7.44 -10.41 16.29
N ARG A 182 6.10 -10.42 16.29
CA ARG A 182 5.24 -9.75 17.27
C ARG A 182 5.27 -10.39 18.65
N LEU A 183 5.59 -11.68 18.77
CA LEU A 183 5.49 -12.44 20.05
C LEU A 183 6.25 -11.77 21.21
N GLU A 184 7.32 -11.06 20.93
CA GLU A 184 8.09 -10.34 21.97
C GLU A 184 7.42 -9.06 22.48
N PHE A 185 6.33 -8.63 21.84
CA PHE A 185 5.61 -7.38 22.11
C PHE A 185 4.16 -7.62 22.62
N LEU A 186 3.86 -8.84 23.03
CA LEU A 186 2.55 -9.23 23.59
C LEU A 186 2.42 -8.89 25.06
#